data_e5e6caed077e6ca52fd3001d75b8b396
#
_entry.id   e5e6caed077e6ca52fd3001d75b8b396
#
_cell.length_a   1.000
_cell.length_b   1.000
_cell.length_c   1.000
_cell.angle_alpha   90.00
_cell.angle_beta   90.00
_cell.angle_gamma   90.00
#
_symmetry.space_group_name_H-M   'P 1'
#
loop_
_entity.id
_entity.type
_entity.pdbx_description
1 polymer ?
#
loop_
_entity_poly.entity_id
_entity_poly.type
_entity_poly.pdbx_seq_one_letter_code
_entity_poly.pdbx_strand_id
1 'polypeptide(L)'
;VIFPFEKEYFDKEKMNVKYFGNPFVDKYIFSNQLGDSILLLPGSRKQEIKSAVPIFLELVKNRPNEKFILKLATEEHKQYLSEKWLRLDNLIISLDSFDKIRDQLKYGISTSGTVTFELALMGLPQIVVYKTSKINAFIARKIVKITHISLTNLCANKIIFPELLQEEFTAKNIQIQMAEVDMNKETIVSLLNEEREKLGTNGVIEKIAIYLLERIQ
;
A
#
# COMPACT_ATOMS: atom_id res chain seq x y z
N VAL A 1 -6.71 17.84 10.30
CA VAL A 1 -5.80 16.69 10.20
C VAL A 1 -6.59 15.43 9.91
N ILE A 2 -5.96 14.47 9.24
CA ILE A 2 -6.63 13.24 8.76
C ILE A 2 -6.06 11.96 9.41
N PHE A 3 -5.02 12.05 10.21
CA PHE A 3 -4.48 10.94 10.96
C PHE A 3 -4.46 11.23 12.47
N PRO A 4 -4.70 10.21 13.34
CA PRO A 4 -4.67 10.39 14.79
C PRO A 4 -3.32 10.90 15.31
N PHE A 5 -2.20 10.40 14.78
CA PHE A 5 -0.85 10.81 15.19
C PHE A 5 -0.54 12.29 14.85
N GLU A 6 -1.14 12.82 13.78
CA GLU A 6 -1.03 14.25 13.47
C GLU A 6 -1.69 15.10 14.55
N LYS A 7 -2.87 14.66 15.02
CA LYS A 7 -3.56 15.38 16.10
C LYS A 7 -2.71 15.40 17.37
N GLU A 8 -2.14 14.27 17.76
CA GLU A 8 -1.26 14.19 18.93
C GLU A 8 -0.03 15.09 18.79
N TYR A 9 0.57 15.14 17.60
CA TYR A 9 1.70 16.02 17.31
C TYR A 9 1.33 17.50 17.45
N PHE A 10 0.26 17.93 16.78
CA PHE A 10 -0.17 19.33 16.81
C PHE A 10 -0.74 19.77 18.16
N ASP A 11 -1.33 18.86 18.93
CA ASP A 11 -1.77 19.15 20.29
C ASP A 11 -0.55 19.46 21.21
N LYS A 12 0.56 18.73 21.05
CA LYS A 12 1.83 19.02 21.76
C LYS A 12 2.42 20.37 21.39
N GLU A 13 2.28 20.78 20.13
CA GLU A 13 2.69 22.08 19.62
C GLU A 13 1.67 23.21 19.95
N LYS A 14 0.63 22.92 20.75
CA LYS A 14 -0.46 23.83 21.14
C LYS A 14 -1.22 24.44 19.95
N MET A 15 -1.27 23.73 18.84
CA MET A 15 -2.03 24.13 17.65
C MET A 15 -3.47 23.63 17.75
N ASN A 16 -4.44 24.51 17.48
CA ASN A 16 -5.85 24.14 17.46
C ASN A 16 -6.22 23.39 16.18
N VAL A 17 -6.12 22.07 16.21
CA VAL A 17 -6.51 21.22 15.08
C VAL A 17 -7.70 20.33 15.44
N LYS A 18 -8.49 19.98 14.43
CA LYS A 18 -9.64 19.05 14.55
C LYS A 18 -9.36 17.77 13.79
N TYR A 19 -9.78 16.65 14.37
CA TYR A 19 -9.77 15.34 13.77
C TYR A 19 -11.19 14.78 13.72
N PHE A 20 -11.71 14.51 12.53
CA PHE A 20 -13.07 13.97 12.31
C PHE A 20 -13.02 12.52 11.83
N GLY A 21 -11.85 11.96 11.67
CA GLY A 21 -11.56 10.68 11.01
C GLY A 21 -10.77 10.88 9.71
N ASN A 22 -10.45 9.76 9.06
CA ASN A 22 -9.77 9.79 7.78
C ASN A 22 -10.79 9.69 6.63
N PRO A 23 -10.84 10.67 5.68
CA PRO A 23 -11.82 10.66 4.58
C PRO A 23 -11.75 9.43 3.67
N PHE A 24 -10.63 8.73 3.61
CA PHE A 24 -10.50 7.50 2.82
C PHE A 24 -11.36 6.34 3.36
N VAL A 25 -11.78 6.40 4.62
CA VAL A 25 -12.72 5.42 5.19
C VAL A 25 -14.06 5.46 4.45
N ASP A 26 -14.51 6.65 4.01
CA ASP A 26 -15.76 6.80 3.25
C ASP A 26 -15.64 6.26 1.81
N LYS A 27 -14.42 6.24 1.27
CA LYS A 27 -14.17 5.86 -0.13
C LYS A 27 -14.01 4.36 -0.32
N TYR A 28 -13.35 3.68 0.63
CA TYR A 28 -12.96 2.28 0.47
C TYR A 28 -13.77 1.35 1.37
N ILE A 29 -14.38 0.34 0.74
CA ILE A 29 -15.12 -0.71 1.45
C ILE A 29 -14.12 -1.76 1.93
N PHE A 30 -14.18 -2.08 3.22
CA PHE A 30 -13.39 -3.16 3.80
C PHE A 30 -13.98 -4.52 3.43
N SER A 31 -13.12 -5.46 3.05
CA SER A 31 -13.50 -6.85 2.83
C SER A 31 -12.49 -7.79 3.49
N ASN A 32 -12.98 -8.78 4.21
CA ASN A 32 -12.17 -9.87 4.74
C ASN A 32 -12.04 -11.05 3.77
N GLN A 33 -12.72 -11.00 2.64
CA GLN A 33 -12.58 -12.01 1.59
C GLN A 33 -11.28 -11.82 0.82
N LEU A 34 -10.56 -12.91 0.62
CA LEU A 34 -9.32 -12.94 -0.14
C LEU A 34 -9.48 -13.86 -1.35
N GLY A 35 -9.00 -13.41 -2.51
CA GLY A 35 -8.92 -14.21 -3.73
C GLY A 35 -7.67 -15.11 -3.77
N ASP A 36 -7.22 -15.41 -4.97
CA ASP A 36 -6.06 -16.30 -5.21
C ASP A 36 -4.90 -15.61 -5.96
N SER A 37 -5.09 -14.38 -6.40
CA SER A 37 -4.12 -13.66 -7.22
C SER A 37 -3.28 -12.68 -6.40
N ILE A 38 -2.00 -12.59 -6.69
CA ILE A 38 -1.05 -11.69 -6.05
C ILE A 38 -0.97 -10.40 -6.86
N LEU A 39 -1.27 -9.26 -6.21
CA LEU A 39 -1.18 -7.96 -6.81
C LEU A 39 0.27 -7.47 -6.85
N LEU A 40 0.73 -6.99 -7.99
CA LEU A 40 2.02 -6.34 -8.17
C LEU A 40 1.80 -4.85 -8.51
N LEU A 41 2.29 -3.94 -7.65
CA LEU A 41 2.23 -2.49 -7.86
C LEU A 41 3.64 -1.92 -7.99
N PRO A 42 4.12 -1.64 -9.20
CA PRO A 42 5.48 -1.16 -9.44
C PRO A 42 5.68 0.32 -9.11
N GLY A 43 4.63 1.01 -8.66
CA GLY A 43 4.62 2.45 -8.44
C GLY A 43 4.04 3.23 -9.62
N SER A 44 4.00 4.56 -9.48
CA SER A 44 3.48 5.49 -10.50
C SER A 44 4.56 6.35 -11.14
N ARG A 45 5.76 6.42 -10.54
CA ARG A 45 6.86 7.20 -11.07
C ARG A 45 7.80 6.34 -11.89
N LYS A 46 8.32 6.91 -12.97
CA LYS A 46 9.27 6.24 -13.89
C LYS A 46 10.42 5.51 -13.17
N GLN A 47 10.97 6.11 -12.13
CA GLN A 47 12.09 5.52 -11.38
C GLN A 47 11.63 4.31 -10.57
N GLU A 48 10.47 4.38 -9.93
CA GLU A 48 9.86 3.29 -9.17
C GLU A 48 9.60 2.09 -10.08
N ILE A 49 8.91 2.32 -11.21
CA ILE A 49 8.57 1.30 -12.20
C ILE A 49 9.85 0.62 -12.73
N LYS A 50 10.85 1.40 -13.14
CA LYS A 50 12.14 0.86 -13.64
C LYS A 50 12.89 0.03 -12.61
N SER A 51 12.72 0.33 -11.32
CA SER A 51 13.35 -0.43 -10.24
C SER A 51 12.59 -1.69 -9.90
N ALA A 52 11.25 -1.65 -9.90
CA ALA A 52 10.39 -2.75 -9.46
C ALA A 52 10.16 -3.80 -10.56
N VAL A 53 9.96 -3.36 -11.81
CA VAL A 53 9.61 -4.23 -12.94
C VAL A 53 10.58 -5.40 -13.12
N PRO A 54 11.92 -5.24 -13.14
CA PRO A 54 12.83 -6.37 -13.30
C PRO A 54 12.71 -7.40 -12.17
N ILE A 55 12.53 -6.94 -10.93
CA ILE A 55 12.41 -7.79 -9.74
C ILE A 55 11.09 -8.57 -9.77
N PHE A 56 9.99 -7.91 -10.14
CA PHE A 56 8.70 -8.55 -10.28
C PHE A 56 8.68 -9.58 -11.42
N LEU A 57 9.36 -9.29 -12.54
CA LEU A 57 9.50 -10.24 -13.65
C LEU A 57 10.22 -11.53 -13.21
N GLU A 58 11.30 -11.36 -12.45
CA GLU A 58 12.03 -12.48 -11.86
C GLU A 58 11.14 -13.28 -10.90
N LEU A 59 10.41 -12.60 -10.03
CA LEU A 59 9.47 -13.21 -9.09
C LEU A 59 8.40 -14.06 -9.81
N VAL A 60 7.72 -13.48 -10.80
CA VAL A 60 6.64 -14.16 -11.55
C VAL A 60 7.16 -15.41 -12.25
N LYS A 61 8.35 -15.35 -12.86
CA LYS A 61 8.99 -16.51 -13.50
C LYS A 61 9.36 -17.61 -12.52
N ASN A 62 9.78 -17.24 -11.32
CA ASN A 62 10.19 -18.19 -10.28
C ASN A 62 9.00 -18.82 -9.55
N ARG A 63 7.77 -18.38 -9.84
CA ARG A 63 6.53 -18.81 -9.18
C ARG A 63 5.43 -19.14 -10.21
N PRO A 64 5.65 -20.13 -11.10
CA PRO A 64 4.75 -20.41 -12.22
C PRO A 64 3.35 -20.90 -11.80
N ASN A 65 3.20 -21.41 -10.58
CA ASN A 65 1.92 -21.91 -10.05
C ASN A 65 1.10 -20.82 -9.33
N GLU A 66 1.67 -19.61 -9.12
CA GLU A 66 0.95 -18.49 -8.54
C GLU A 66 0.37 -17.61 -9.63
N LYS A 67 -0.80 -17.02 -9.38
CA LYS A 67 -1.43 -16.04 -10.26
C LYS A 67 -1.04 -14.62 -9.87
N PHE A 68 -0.68 -13.82 -10.84
CA PHE A 68 -0.27 -12.44 -10.61
C PHE A 68 -1.11 -11.45 -11.42
N ILE A 69 -1.40 -10.30 -10.82
CA ILE A 69 -1.99 -9.14 -11.49
C ILE A 69 -1.03 -7.98 -11.35
N LEU A 70 -0.37 -7.59 -12.44
CA LEU A 70 0.44 -6.37 -12.50
C LEU A 70 -0.49 -5.21 -12.82
N LYS A 71 -0.78 -4.38 -11.83
CA LYS A 71 -1.60 -3.19 -12.03
C LYS A 71 -0.74 -1.98 -12.29
N LEU A 72 -0.95 -1.36 -13.43
CA LEU A 72 -0.33 -0.10 -13.85
C LEU A 72 -1.28 1.07 -13.55
N ALA A 73 -0.72 2.24 -13.25
CA ALA A 73 -1.51 3.44 -12.99
C ALA A 73 -2.09 4.04 -14.28
N THR A 74 -1.36 3.96 -15.40
CA THR A 74 -1.78 4.47 -16.71
C THR A 74 -1.33 3.55 -17.84
N GLU A 75 -1.96 3.65 -19.00
CA GLU A 75 -1.58 2.93 -20.22
C GLU A 75 -0.13 3.22 -20.65
N GLU A 76 0.33 4.46 -20.48
CA GLU A 76 1.68 4.89 -20.81
C GLU A 76 2.76 4.08 -20.06
N HIS A 77 2.43 3.54 -18.89
CA HIS A 77 3.38 2.74 -18.13
C HIS A 77 3.72 1.40 -18.79
N LYS A 78 2.93 0.94 -19.76
CA LYS A 78 3.24 -0.26 -20.53
C LYS A 78 4.55 -0.15 -21.31
N GLN A 79 4.98 1.06 -21.67
CA GLN A 79 6.28 1.30 -22.32
C GLN A 79 7.49 0.82 -21.51
N TYR A 80 7.34 0.61 -20.20
CA TYR A 80 8.40 0.10 -19.31
C TYR A 80 8.43 -1.43 -19.23
N LEU A 81 7.42 -2.10 -19.83
CA LEU A 81 7.36 -3.55 -19.91
C LEU A 81 8.00 -4.02 -21.21
N SER A 82 8.81 -5.07 -21.15
CA SER A 82 9.30 -5.75 -22.34
C SER A 82 8.30 -6.82 -22.81
N GLU A 83 8.43 -7.29 -24.05
CA GLU A 83 7.60 -8.39 -24.58
C GLU A 83 7.63 -9.67 -23.70
N LYS A 84 8.66 -9.86 -22.88
CA LYS A 84 8.78 -10.99 -21.97
C LYS A 84 7.62 -11.07 -20.96
N TRP A 85 7.01 -9.93 -20.62
CA TRP A 85 5.85 -9.88 -19.73
C TRP A 85 4.59 -10.44 -20.40
N LEU A 86 4.43 -10.20 -21.71
CA LEU A 86 3.27 -10.64 -22.48
C LEU A 86 3.25 -12.15 -22.74
N ARG A 87 4.36 -12.84 -22.42
CA ARG A 87 4.53 -14.29 -22.62
C ARG A 87 4.42 -15.12 -21.33
N LEU A 88 3.96 -14.51 -20.24
CA LEU A 88 3.81 -15.20 -18.95
C LEU A 88 2.34 -15.56 -18.75
N ASP A 89 2.04 -16.85 -18.77
CA ASP A 89 0.67 -17.37 -18.67
C ASP A 89 0.04 -17.13 -17.29
N ASN A 90 0.87 -16.92 -16.27
CA ASN A 90 0.47 -16.69 -14.88
C ASN A 90 0.39 -15.19 -14.51
N LEU A 91 0.42 -14.28 -15.49
CA LEU A 91 0.42 -12.83 -15.27
C LEU A 91 -0.65 -12.13 -16.10
N ILE A 92 -1.49 -11.35 -15.44
CA ILE A 92 -2.43 -10.42 -16.06
C ILE A 92 -1.91 -8.99 -15.86
N ILE A 93 -1.89 -8.18 -16.93
CA ILE A 93 -1.60 -6.74 -16.84
C ILE A 93 -2.93 -6.00 -16.83
N SER A 94 -3.20 -5.26 -15.74
CA SER A 94 -4.48 -4.56 -15.52
C SER A 94 -4.30 -3.05 -15.36
N LEU A 95 -5.29 -2.31 -15.85
CA LEU A 95 -5.53 -0.89 -15.62
C LEU A 95 -6.81 -0.64 -14.81
N ASP A 96 -7.51 -1.70 -14.45
CA ASP A 96 -8.77 -1.61 -13.73
C ASP A 96 -8.63 -0.92 -12.38
N SER A 97 -9.72 -0.32 -11.89
CA SER A 97 -9.79 0.20 -10.53
C SER A 97 -9.69 -0.94 -9.50
N PHE A 98 -9.26 -0.61 -8.29
CA PHE A 98 -9.15 -1.63 -7.22
C PHE A 98 -10.49 -2.29 -6.90
N ASP A 99 -11.60 -1.54 -6.95
CA ASP A 99 -12.93 -2.09 -6.69
C ASP A 99 -13.31 -3.24 -7.61
N LYS A 100 -12.80 -3.24 -8.86
CA LYS A 100 -13.06 -4.31 -9.83
C LYS A 100 -12.22 -5.57 -9.62
N ILE A 101 -11.04 -5.42 -9.05
CA ILE A 101 -10.09 -6.54 -8.91
C ILE A 101 -9.93 -7.02 -7.47
N ARG A 102 -10.46 -6.29 -6.46
CA ARG A 102 -10.22 -6.53 -5.05
C ARG A 102 -10.51 -7.97 -4.63
N ASP A 103 -11.64 -8.52 -5.05
CA ASP A 103 -12.08 -9.86 -4.66
C ASP A 103 -11.26 -10.99 -5.31
N GLN A 104 -10.45 -10.66 -6.32
CA GLN A 104 -9.51 -11.59 -6.94
C GLN A 104 -8.18 -11.64 -6.18
N LEU A 105 -7.92 -10.68 -5.28
CA LEU A 105 -6.61 -10.48 -4.68
C LEU A 105 -6.45 -11.26 -3.37
N LYS A 106 -5.35 -11.99 -3.27
CA LYS A 106 -4.90 -12.69 -2.08
C LYS A 106 -4.11 -11.77 -1.15
N TYR A 107 -3.13 -11.07 -1.68
CA TYR A 107 -2.35 -9.99 -1.07
C TYR A 107 -1.63 -9.17 -2.13
N GLY A 108 -1.01 -8.05 -1.73
CA GLY A 108 -0.27 -7.17 -2.61
C GLY A 108 1.23 -7.16 -2.34
N ILE A 109 2.04 -6.96 -3.40
CA ILE A 109 3.45 -6.55 -3.32
C ILE A 109 3.51 -5.16 -3.91
N SER A 110 3.60 -4.16 -3.03
CA SER A 110 3.29 -2.77 -3.38
C SER A 110 4.47 -1.85 -3.14
N THR A 111 4.85 -1.07 -4.16
CA THR A 111 5.78 0.04 -3.93
C THR A 111 5.16 1.03 -2.96
N SER A 112 5.93 1.43 -1.94
CA SER A 112 5.47 2.35 -0.90
C SER A 112 4.92 3.65 -1.46
N GLY A 113 3.77 4.07 -0.96
CA GLY A 113 3.04 5.27 -1.35
C GLY A 113 1.64 5.26 -0.75
N THR A 114 0.81 6.24 -1.09
CA THR A 114 -0.58 6.34 -0.60
C THR A 114 -1.40 5.10 -0.90
N VAL A 115 -1.11 4.44 -2.02
CA VAL A 115 -1.82 3.23 -2.45
C VAL A 115 -1.71 2.07 -1.44
N THR A 116 -0.62 1.95 -0.70
CA THR A 116 -0.47 0.91 0.33
C THR A 116 -1.46 1.12 1.47
N PHE A 117 -1.75 2.37 1.81
CA PHE A 117 -2.77 2.72 2.80
C PHE A 117 -4.19 2.48 2.27
N GLU A 118 -4.45 2.83 1.01
CA GLU A 118 -5.75 2.57 0.37
C GLU A 118 -6.08 1.07 0.36
N LEU A 119 -5.13 0.21 -0.02
CA LEU A 119 -5.29 -1.24 0.01
C LEU A 119 -5.47 -1.80 1.43
N ALA A 120 -4.79 -1.21 2.41
CA ALA A 120 -4.98 -1.56 3.82
C ALA A 120 -6.41 -1.28 4.29
N LEU A 121 -6.98 -0.12 3.90
CA LEU A 121 -8.38 0.24 4.17
C LEU A 121 -9.39 -0.70 3.50
N MET A 122 -8.99 -1.36 2.42
CA MET A 122 -9.78 -2.40 1.75
C MET A 122 -9.55 -3.80 2.35
N GLY A 123 -8.76 -3.94 3.40
CA GLY A 123 -8.46 -5.20 4.07
C GLY A 123 -7.51 -6.11 3.29
N LEU A 124 -6.63 -5.57 2.44
CA LEU A 124 -5.68 -6.37 1.67
C LEU A 124 -4.33 -6.46 2.39
N PRO A 125 -3.86 -7.66 2.79
CA PRO A 125 -2.49 -7.86 3.27
C PRO A 125 -1.46 -7.44 2.22
N GLN A 126 -0.26 -7.01 2.65
CA GLN A 126 0.74 -6.52 1.72
C GLN A 126 2.17 -6.90 2.13
N ILE A 127 3.06 -6.91 1.14
CA ILE A 127 4.50 -6.77 1.30
C ILE A 127 4.85 -5.41 0.69
N VAL A 128 5.31 -4.50 1.52
CA VAL A 128 5.67 -3.14 1.06
C VAL A 128 7.12 -3.14 0.61
N VAL A 129 7.36 -2.64 -0.60
CA VAL A 129 8.69 -2.57 -1.19
C VAL A 129 9.04 -1.13 -1.52
N TYR A 130 10.33 -0.77 -1.41
CA TYR A 130 10.76 0.56 -1.80
C TYR A 130 12.24 0.59 -2.19
N LYS A 131 12.51 1.22 -3.33
CA LYS A 131 13.87 1.45 -3.81
C LYS A 131 13.99 2.85 -4.41
N THR A 132 14.95 3.61 -3.91
CA THR A 132 15.26 4.95 -4.41
C THR A 132 16.76 5.07 -4.69
N SER A 133 17.20 6.18 -5.25
CA SER A 133 18.62 6.39 -5.49
C SER A 133 19.44 6.34 -4.19
N LYS A 134 20.68 5.85 -4.26
CA LYS A 134 21.57 5.74 -3.08
C LYS A 134 21.74 7.08 -2.37
N ILE A 135 21.75 8.19 -3.11
CA ILE A 135 21.88 9.55 -2.56
C ILE A 135 20.64 9.90 -1.73
N ASN A 136 19.44 9.68 -2.29
CA ASN A 136 18.20 9.99 -1.58
C ASN A 136 18.02 9.09 -0.36
N ALA A 137 18.38 7.81 -0.45
CA ALA A 137 18.35 6.88 0.68
C ALA A 137 19.30 7.32 1.81
N PHE A 138 20.51 7.77 1.47
CA PHE A 138 21.48 8.27 2.44
C PHE A 138 20.99 9.54 3.16
N ILE A 139 20.41 10.49 2.41
CA ILE A 139 19.84 11.72 2.95
C ILE A 139 18.65 11.39 3.87
N ALA A 140 17.74 10.53 3.42
CA ALA A 140 16.57 10.14 4.21
C ALA A 140 16.97 9.48 5.55
N ARG A 141 17.94 8.56 5.54
CA ARG A 141 18.46 7.91 6.77
C ARG A 141 19.08 8.90 7.77
N LYS A 142 19.66 10.00 7.30
CA LYS A 142 20.27 11.01 8.18
C LYS A 142 19.29 12.02 8.75
N ILE A 143 18.25 12.37 7.98
CA ILE A 143 17.34 13.47 8.34
C ILE A 143 16.12 12.96 9.06
N VAL A 144 15.62 11.76 8.73
CA VAL A 144 14.34 11.27 9.22
C VAL A 144 14.55 9.97 9.99
N LYS A 145 14.31 10.01 11.30
CA LYS A 145 14.19 8.82 12.17
C LYS A 145 12.81 8.18 11.97
N ILE A 146 12.48 7.78 10.73
CA ILE A 146 11.23 7.06 10.47
C ILE A 146 11.46 5.59 10.81
N THR A 147 10.61 5.05 11.67
CA THR A 147 10.62 3.62 12.04
C THR A 147 9.96 2.75 10.99
N HIS A 148 9.01 3.29 10.21
CA HIS A 148 8.24 2.60 9.19
C HIS A 148 8.07 3.47 7.94
N ILE A 149 8.06 2.85 6.75
CA ILE A 149 7.86 3.56 5.48
C ILE A 149 6.39 3.52 5.03
N SER A 150 5.65 2.45 5.32
CA SER A 150 4.23 2.41 5.00
C SER A 150 3.42 3.24 5.99
N LEU A 151 2.46 4.00 5.48
CA LEU A 151 1.53 4.77 6.31
C LEU A 151 0.76 3.88 7.29
N THR A 152 0.44 2.66 6.91
CA THR A 152 -0.28 1.71 7.76
C THR A 152 0.54 1.32 8.99
N ASN A 153 1.81 0.90 8.81
CA ASN A 153 2.68 0.58 9.92
C ASN A 153 2.98 1.82 10.80
N LEU A 154 3.12 2.99 10.18
CA LEU A 154 3.33 4.25 10.88
C LEU A 154 2.11 4.62 11.74
N CYS A 155 0.90 4.55 11.19
CA CYS A 155 -0.35 4.84 11.93
C CYS A 155 -0.56 3.87 13.09
N ALA A 156 -0.27 2.59 12.86
CA ALA A 156 -0.40 1.53 13.86
C ALA A 156 0.71 1.55 14.92
N ASN A 157 1.80 2.26 14.65
CA ASN A 157 3.05 2.22 15.44
C ASN A 157 3.53 0.79 15.70
N LYS A 158 3.31 -0.11 14.75
CA LYS A 158 3.71 -1.53 14.77
C LYS A 158 3.85 -2.05 13.35
N ILE A 159 4.57 -3.17 13.20
CA ILE A 159 4.70 -3.85 11.90
C ILE A 159 3.44 -4.69 11.67
N ILE A 160 2.58 -4.24 10.75
CA ILE A 160 1.45 -5.02 10.21
C ILE A 160 1.89 -5.72 8.92
N PHE A 161 2.67 -5.02 8.09
CA PHE A 161 3.22 -5.53 6.84
C PHE A 161 4.73 -5.59 6.90
N PRO A 162 5.38 -6.60 6.31
CA PRO A 162 6.82 -6.57 6.07
C PRO A 162 7.18 -5.46 5.09
N GLU A 163 8.31 -4.80 5.33
CA GLU A 163 8.86 -3.72 4.49
C GLU A 163 10.26 -4.13 3.99
N LEU A 164 10.42 -4.28 2.68
CA LEU A 164 11.68 -4.61 2.02
C LEU A 164 12.26 -3.37 1.34
N LEU A 165 13.34 -2.85 1.89
CA LEU A 165 13.88 -1.55 1.52
C LEU A 165 15.23 -1.69 0.82
N GLN A 166 15.44 -0.89 -0.22
CA GLN A 166 16.71 -0.75 -0.91
C GLN A 166 17.30 -2.10 -1.36
N GLU A 167 18.34 -2.56 -0.69
CA GLU A 167 19.06 -3.80 -0.98
C GLU A 167 18.25 -5.05 -0.63
N GLU A 168 17.28 -4.94 0.29
CA GLU A 168 16.37 -6.01 0.66
C GLU A 168 15.28 -6.25 -0.40
N PHE A 169 15.00 -5.27 -1.25
CA PHE A 169 14.03 -5.41 -2.33
C PHE A 169 14.60 -6.28 -3.45
N THR A 170 14.49 -7.59 -3.28
CA THR A 170 14.88 -8.64 -4.22
C THR A 170 13.77 -9.67 -4.38
N ALA A 171 13.73 -10.37 -5.52
CA ALA A 171 12.76 -11.46 -5.74
C ALA A 171 12.87 -12.57 -4.67
N LYS A 172 14.08 -12.90 -4.23
CA LYS A 172 14.34 -13.87 -3.17
C LYS A 172 13.71 -13.47 -1.83
N ASN A 173 13.95 -12.24 -1.38
CA ASN A 173 13.41 -11.77 -0.10
C ASN A 173 11.88 -11.62 -0.16
N ILE A 174 11.34 -11.19 -1.31
CA ILE A 174 9.89 -11.17 -1.51
C ILE A 174 9.31 -12.59 -1.34
N GLN A 175 9.93 -13.63 -1.93
CA GLN A 175 9.45 -15.01 -1.79
C GLN A 175 9.45 -15.48 -0.33
N ILE A 176 10.43 -15.08 0.47
CA ILE A 176 10.45 -15.39 1.90
C ILE A 176 9.26 -14.73 2.60
N GLN A 177 9.02 -13.45 2.34
CA GLN A 177 7.92 -12.71 2.94
C GLN A 177 6.55 -13.18 2.44
N MET A 178 6.45 -13.68 1.21
CA MET A 178 5.22 -14.27 0.68
C MET A 178 4.77 -15.46 1.55
N ALA A 179 5.69 -16.35 1.93
CA ALA A 179 5.35 -17.50 2.79
C ALA A 179 4.87 -17.04 4.18
N GLU A 180 5.47 -16.01 4.74
CA GLU A 180 5.08 -15.44 6.03
C GLU A 180 3.70 -14.77 5.97
N VAL A 181 3.46 -13.97 4.93
CA VAL A 181 2.15 -13.33 4.71
C VAL A 181 1.06 -14.37 4.46
N ASP A 182 1.35 -15.41 3.70
CA ASP A 182 0.39 -16.52 3.44
C ASP A 182 -0.03 -17.25 4.73
N MET A 183 0.89 -17.46 5.66
CA MET A 183 0.58 -18.09 6.95
C MET A 183 -0.21 -17.18 7.89
N ASN A 184 -0.03 -15.87 7.79
CA ASN A 184 -0.59 -14.90 8.75
C ASN A 184 -1.68 -13.99 8.15
N LYS A 185 -2.16 -14.25 6.93
CA LYS A 185 -3.05 -13.33 6.21
C LYS A 185 -4.34 -13.01 6.96
N GLU A 186 -4.97 -13.99 7.61
CA GLU A 186 -6.18 -13.78 8.40
C GLU A 186 -5.91 -12.87 9.62
N THR A 187 -4.79 -13.07 10.29
CA THR A 187 -4.34 -12.21 11.40
C THR A 187 -4.07 -10.79 10.90
N ILE A 188 -3.41 -10.65 9.75
CA ILE A 188 -3.16 -9.34 9.13
C ILE A 188 -4.49 -8.66 8.80
N VAL A 189 -5.45 -9.35 8.20
CA VAL A 189 -6.78 -8.80 7.90
C VAL A 189 -7.49 -8.32 9.17
N SER A 190 -7.43 -9.08 10.27
CA SER A 190 -8.00 -8.67 11.57
C SER A 190 -7.34 -7.38 12.08
N LEU A 191 -6.01 -7.30 12.04
CA LEU A 191 -5.27 -6.10 12.44
C LEU A 191 -5.61 -4.90 11.56
N LEU A 192 -5.81 -5.10 10.25
CA LEU A 192 -6.22 -4.02 9.35
C LEU A 192 -7.62 -3.49 9.68
N ASN A 193 -8.54 -4.36 10.06
CA ASN A 193 -9.87 -3.95 10.50
C ASN A 193 -9.80 -3.12 11.77
N GLU A 194 -9.03 -3.56 12.78
CA GLU A 194 -8.81 -2.82 14.02
C GLU A 194 -8.21 -1.42 13.75
N GLU A 195 -7.21 -1.32 12.87
CA GLU A 195 -6.60 -0.03 12.53
C GLU A 195 -7.56 0.87 11.74
N ARG A 196 -8.38 0.29 10.87
CA ARG A 196 -9.42 1.03 10.15
C ARG A 196 -10.44 1.64 11.12
N GLU A 197 -10.88 0.90 12.12
CA GLU A 197 -11.84 1.40 13.12
C GLU A 197 -11.31 2.63 13.88
N LYS A 198 -10.00 2.69 14.15
CA LYS A 198 -9.35 3.85 14.78
C LYS A 198 -9.35 5.09 13.88
N LEU A 199 -9.42 4.91 12.57
CA LEU A 199 -9.46 6.01 11.59
C LEU A 199 -10.85 6.65 11.46
N GLY A 200 -11.87 6.08 12.10
CA GLY A 200 -13.24 6.56 12.11
C GLY A 200 -14.20 5.66 11.34
N THR A 201 -15.48 5.98 11.50
CA THR A 201 -16.59 5.34 10.78
C THR A 201 -16.97 6.16 9.55
N ASN A 202 -17.75 5.59 8.63
CA ASN A 202 -18.29 6.30 7.47
C ASN A 202 -18.98 7.62 7.84
N GLY A 203 -18.99 8.59 6.92
CA GLY A 203 -19.55 9.93 7.14
C GLY A 203 -18.51 10.97 7.57
N VAL A 204 -17.21 10.68 7.44
CA VAL A 204 -16.13 11.62 7.77
C VAL A 204 -16.18 12.87 6.90
N ILE A 205 -16.41 12.71 5.59
CA ILE A 205 -16.48 13.83 4.63
C ILE A 205 -17.66 14.73 4.98
N GLU A 206 -18.80 14.16 5.32
CA GLU A 206 -20.00 14.91 5.74
C GLU A 206 -19.74 15.71 7.02
N LYS A 207 -19.15 15.10 8.04
CA LYS A 207 -18.78 15.78 9.30
C LYS A 207 -17.83 16.96 9.06
N ILE A 208 -16.85 16.81 8.16
CA ILE A 208 -15.94 17.88 7.78
C ILE A 208 -16.69 19.01 7.08
N ALA A 209 -17.59 18.67 6.14
CA ALA A 209 -18.39 19.66 5.40
C ALA A 209 -19.30 20.46 6.33
N ILE A 210 -20.04 19.80 7.25
CA ILE A 210 -20.89 20.48 8.25
C ILE A 210 -20.04 21.44 9.08
N TYR A 211 -18.92 20.98 9.63
CA TYR A 211 -18.03 21.82 10.45
C TYR A 211 -17.50 23.04 9.71
N LEU A 212 -17.20 22.95 8.42
CA LEU A 212 -16.75 24.07 7.62
C LEU A 212 -17.88 25.06 7.34
N LEU A 213 -19.09 24.57 7.03
CA LEU A 213 -20.27 25.40 6.78
C LEU A 213 -20.68 26.22 8.02
N GLU A 214 -20.61 25.63 9.21
CA GLU A 214 -20.90 26.35 10.48
C GLU A 214 -19.92 27.49 10.79
N ARG A 215 -18.78 27.57 10.11
CA ARG A 215 -17.75 28.61 10.32
C ARG A 215 -17.73 29.69 9.25
N ILE A 216 -18.47 29.49 8.17
CA ILE A 216 -18.60 30.46 7.08
C ILE A 216 -19.83 31.35 7.30
N GLN A 217 -20.77 30.93 8.16
CA GLN A 217 -21.89 31.75 8.65
C GLN A 217 -21.47 32.63 9.83
#